data_6b77d3ca8c46e0cd753730c8e142c6be
#
_entry.id   6b77d3ca8c46e0cd753730c8e142c6be
#
_cell.length_a   1.000
_cell.length_b   1.000
_cell.length_c   1.000
_cell.angle_alpha   90.00
_cell.angle_beta   90.00
_cell.angle_gamma   90.00
#
_symmetry.space_group_name_H-M   'P 1'
#
loop_
_entity.id
_entity.type
_entity.pdbx_description
1 polymer ?
#
loop_
_entity_poly.entity_id
_entity_poly.type
_entity_poly.pdbx_seq_one_letter_code
_entity_poly.pdbx_strand_id
1 'polypeptide(L)'
;MKHFTQDENKSTMIKLDMNIWQSLINDSSKRKIPRYMHQIWISSVNHEEMYDRFQIAANSCIELHLNYNYTLWTHEKIKSWLTIYYSWFLPIYENYRYDMQRIDAMKYVLLFHFGGIYIDLDLKCKAQDLISAMLPLDKRDNEPDIILHMGAEGISANTDIMAAKRFHPFFKLAVSQLKAANRWFYLYHLTIILSAGPTFLYGIYRQFPFKNVFYYVPNSLLFGKLIECVGGETWHGQDTILISRFMKNKMWSSFMAFALIIILCVIFKILKKARYR
;
A
#
# COMPACT_ATOMS: atom_id res chain seq x y z
N MET A 1 24.33 6.69 -6.17
CA MET A 1 23.37 5.61 -5.84
C MET A 1 23.94 4.82 -4.68
N LYS A 2 23.38 4.94 -3.48
CA LYS A 2 23.74 4.06 -2.37
C LYS A 2 22.98 2.76 -2.55
N HIS A 3 23.68 1.67 -2.84
CA HIS A 3 23.11 0.33 -2.89
C HIS A 3 22.58 -0.05 -1.50
N PHE A 4 21.39 -0.65 -1.44
CA PHE A 4 20.94 -1.38 -0.27
C PHE A 4 21.82 -2.63 -0.13
N THR A 5 22.70 -2.66 0.85
CA THR A 5 23.54 -3.84 1.12
C THR A 5 22.79 -4.85 1.98
N GLN A 6 23.09 -6.15 1.81
CA GLN A 6 22.46 -7.27 2.51
C GLN A 6 22.58 -7.22 4.05
N ASP A 7 23.49 -6.43 4.61
CA ASP A 7 23.72 -6.33 6.05
C ASP A 7 22.63 -5.52 6.82
N GLU A 8 21.78 -4.78 6.14
CA GLU A 8 20.64 -4.10 6.76
C GLU A 8 19.48 -5.06 7.12
N ASN A 9 19.63 -6.36 6.85
CA ASN A 9 18.62 -7.41 7.06
C ASN A 9 18.64 -8.07 8.45
N LYS A 10 19.54 -7.72 9.32
CA LYS A 10 19.42 -8.13 10.72
C LYS A 10 18.36 -7.27 11.38
N SER A 11 17.36 -7.92 11.89
CA SER A 11 16.28 -7.54 12.79
C SER A 11 16.71 -6.61 13.95
N THR A 12 17.36 -5.54 13.61
CA THR A 12 17.44 -4.39 14.47
C THR A 12 16.28 -3.53 13.98
N MET A 13 15.19 -3.48 14.76
CA MET A 13 14.37 -2.28 14.78
C MET A 13 15.40 -1.16 14.94
N ILE A 14 15.76 -0.55 13.82
CA ILE A 14 16.57 0.64 13.85
C ILE A 14 15.70 1.64 14.60
N LYS A 15 15.99 1.86 15.88
CA LYS A 15 15.75 3.16 16.49
C LYS A 15 16.65 4.08 15.68
N LEU A 16 16.21 4.40 14.45
CA LEU A 16 16.85 5.43 13.67
C LEU A 16 16.82 6.64 14.57
N ASP A 17 18.00 7.20 14.84
CA ASP A 17 18.12 8.45 15.58
C ASP A 17 17.10 9.42 14.97
N MET A 18 16.25 10.01 15.82
CA MET A 18 15.21 10.95 15.40
C MET A 18 15.78 12.08 14.55
N ASN A 19 17.03 12.45 14.78
CA ASN A 19 17.75 13.44 13.98
C ASN A 19 18.00 13.00 12.54
N ILE A 20 18.30 11.72 12.32
CA ILE A 20 18.46 11.15 10.98
C ILE A 20 17.11 11.14 10.25
N TRP A 21 16.03 10.75 10.92
CA TRP A 21 14.69 10.80 10.35
C TRP A 21 14.30 12.23 9.98
N GLN A 22 14.51 13.18 10.86
CA GLN A 22 14.21 14.59 10.61
C GLN A 22 15.02 15.16 9.45
N SER A 23 16.31 14.81 9.35
CA SER A 23 17.15 15.21 8.22
C SER A 23 16.65 14.67 6.89
N LEU A 24 16.24 13.39 6.84
CA LEU A 24 15.69 12.77 5.62
C LEU A 24 14.35 13.41 5.21
N ILE A 25 13.50 13.76 6.16
CA ILE A 25 12.24 14.46 5.89
C ILE A 25 12.52 15.87 5.39
N ASN A 26 13.41 16.61 6.02
CA ASN A 26 13.76 17.98 5.60
C ASN A 26 14.36 18.01 4.18
N ASP A 27 15.15 17.00 3.81
CA ASP A 27 15.64 16.86 2.43
C ASP A 27 14.50 16.52 1.44
N SER A 28 13.60 15.65 1.83
CA SER A 28 12.42 15.28 1.01
C SER A 28 11.45 16.45 0.84
N SER A 29 11.21 17.25 1.90
CA SER A 29 10.25 18.35 1.90
C SER A 29 10.61 19.50 0.93
N LYS A 30 11.87 19.64 0.55
CA LYS A 30 12.33 20.63 -0.43
C LYS A 30 11.93 20.29 -1.87
N ARG A 31 11.46 19.08 -2.13
CA ARG A 31 11.09 18.58 -3.45
C ARG A 31 9.59 18.59 -3.62
N LYS A 32 9.11 18.81 -4.84
CA LYS A 32 7.72 18.56 -5.22
C LYS A 32 7.51 17.06 -5.46
N ILE A 33 6.27 16.61 -5.41
CA ILE A 33 5.90 15.25 -5.83
C ILE A 33 6.13 15.17 -7.35
N PRO A 34 6.96 14.23 -7.85
CA PRO A 34 7.21 14.09 -9.28
C PRO A 34 5.93 13.75 -10.05
N ARG A 35 5.82 14.23 -11.27
CA ARG A 35 4.67 13.92 -12.15
C ARG A 35 4.90 12.57 -12.86
N TYR A 36 5.09 11.51 -12.07
CA TYR A 36 5.07 10.11 -12.50
C TYR A 36 3.75 9.48 -12.11
N MET A 37 3.18 8.68 -13.00
CA MET A 37 1.96 7.91 -12.74
C MET A 37 2.24 6.44 -12.93
N HIS A 38 1.93 5.65 -11.91
CA HIS A 38 2.17 4.21 -11.88
C HIS A 38 0.85 3.46 -11.77
N GLN A 39 0.65 2.50 -12.66
CA GLN A 39 -0.38 1.48 -12.57
C GLN A 39 0.26 0.10 -12.72
N ILE A 40 -0.33 -0.94 -12.12
CA ILE A 40 0.23 -2.28 -12.12
C ILE A 40 -0.82 -3.26 -12.65
N TRP A 41 -0.45 -4.04 -13.67
CA TRP A 41 -1.21 -5.20 -14.13
C TRP A 41 -0.37 -6.46 -13.96
N ILE A 42 -0.83 -7.39 -13.12
CA ILE A 42 -0.21 -8.71 -12.94
C ILE A 42 -1.32 -9.74 -13.06
N SER A 43 -1.16 -10.68 -13.98
CA SER A 43 -1.91 -11.92 -14.06
C SER A 43 -0.90 -13.05 -14.15
N SER A 44 -0.72 -13.81 -13.06
CA SER A 44 0.16 -14.98 -13.02
C SER A 44 -0.56 -16.25 -13.43
N VAL A 45 -1.89 -16.22 -13.48
CA VAL A 45 -2.74 -17.33 -13.89
C VAL A 45 -3.20 -17.05 -15.33
N ASN A 46 -2.70 -17.83 -16.29
CA ASN A 46 -3.12 -17.87 -17.70
C ASN A 46 -2.72 -16.69 -18.60
N HIS A 47 -1.81 -15.78 -18.23
CA HIS A 47 -1.48 -14.59 -19.05
C HIS A 47 -2.72 -13.86 -19.56
N GLU A 48 -3.72 -13.69 -18.70
CA GLU A 48 -4.97 -13.04 -19.07
C GLU A 48 -4.71 -11.61 -19.54
N GLU A 49 -5.30 -11.27 -20.67
CA GLU A 49 -5.31 -9.90 -21.16
C GLU A 49 -6.02 -9.00 -20.16
N MET A 50 -5.60 -7.73 -20.12
CA MET A 50 -6.24 -6.74 -19.25
C MET A 50 -7.70 -6.57 -19.67
N TYR A 51 -8.63 -6.63 -18.71
CA TYR A 51 -10.05 -6.41 -18.97
C TYR A 51 -10.29 -5.04 -19.60
N ASP A 52 -11.16 -4.96 -20.61
CA ASP A 52 -11.49 -3.73 -21.35
C ASP A 52 -11.81 -2.54 -20.41
N ARG A 53 -12.58 -2.80 -19.34
CA ARG A 53 -12.93 -1.76 -18.35
C ARG A 53 -11.70 -1.15 -17.70
N PHE A 54 -10.65 -1.94 -17.42
CA PHE A 54 -9.39 -1.43 -16.83
C PHE A 54 -8.57 -0.68 -17.87
N GLN A 55 -8.58 -1.13 -19.11
CA GLN A 55 -7.95 -0.40 -20.21
C GLN A 55 -8.61 0.97 -20.43
N ILE A 56 -9.95 1.02 -20.40
CA ILE A 56 -10.70 2.29 -20.49
C ILE A 56 -10.37 3.20 -19.32
N ALA A 57 -10.30 2.68 -18.10
CA ALA A 57 -9.94 3.45 -16.91
C ALA A 57 -8.50 3.97 -17.01
N ALA A 58 -7.53 3.13 -17.40
CA ALA A 58 -6.15 3.53 -17.60
C ALA A 58 -6.01 4.64 -18.65
N ASN A 59 -6.67 4.48 -19.81
CA ASN A 59 -6.66 5.47 -20.89
C ASN A 59 -7.19 6.82 -20.41
N SER A 60 -8.26 6.86 -19.61
CA SER A 60 -8.78 8.11 -19.04
C SER A 60 -7.74 8.84 -18.19
N CYS A 61 -6.92 8.09 -17.46
CA CYS A 61 -5.85 8.67 -16.66
C CYS A 61 -4.71 9.19 -17.53
N ILE A 62 -4.35 8.48 -18.59
CA ILE A 62 -3.31 8.91 -19.54
C ILE A 62 -3.73 10.19 -20.25
N GLU A 63 -4.96 10.24 -20.77
CA GLU A 63 -5.50 11.37 -21.53
C GLU A 63 -5.60 12.66 -20.71
N LEU A 64 -5.96 12.54 -19.43
CA LEU A 64 -6.09 13.69 -18.53
C LEU A 64 -4.75 14.14 -17.92
N HIS A 65 -3.65 13.37 -18.11
CA HIS A 65 -2.36 13.65 -17.49
C HIS A 65 -1.21 13.62 -18.49
N LEU A 66 -1.35 14.32 -19.63
CA LEU A 66 -0.36 14.33 -20.71
C LEU A 66 1.03 14.82 -20.28
N ASN A 67 1.11 15.56 -19.20
CA ASN A 67 2.36 16.05 -18.59
C ASN A 67 2.96 15.09 -17.56
N TYR A 68 2.33 13.93 -17.32
CA TYR A 68 2.87 12.89 -16.43
C TYR A 68 3.64 11.86 -17.24
N ASN A 69 4.70 11.34 -16.64
CA ASN A 69 5.40 10.16 -17.14
C ASN A 69 4.63 8.90 -16.68
N TYR A 70 3.75 8.40 -17.54
CA TYR A 70 2.93 7.22 -17.26
C TYR A 70 3.70 5.93 -17.45
N THR A 71 3.52 4.99 -16.54
CA THR A 71 4.07 3.64 -16.65
C THR A 71 3.06 2.60 -16.19
N LEU A 72 2.67 1.73 -17.12
CA LEU A 72 2.04 0.46 -16.78
C LEU A 72 3.14 -0.57 -16.45
N TRP A 73 3.08 -1.11 -15.25
CA TRP A 73 3.99 -2.13 -14.74
C TRP A 73 3.36 -3.51 -14.92
N THR A 74 3.97 -4.36 -15.76
CA THR A 74 3.63 -5.78 -15.88
C THR A 74 4.55 -6.63 -15.02
N HIS A 75 4.20 -7.91 -14.85
CA HIS A 75 5.03 -8.86 -14.10
C HIS A 75 6.47 -8.91 -14.62
N GLU A 76 6.64 -9.02 -15.94
CA GLU A 76 7.96 -9.12 -16.61
C GLU A 76 8.75 -7.83 -16.43
N LYS A 77 8.10 -6.68 -16.62
CA LYS A 77 8.74 -5.37 -16.44
C LYS A 77 9.20 -5.15 -14.99
N ILE A 78 8.37 -5.56 -14.02
CA ILE A 78 8.73 -5.50 -12.60
C ILE A 78 9.93 -6.40 -12.32
N LYS A 79 9.93 -7.65 -12.76
CA LYS A 79 11.04 -8.59 -12.53
C LYS A 79 12.35 -8.07 -13.13
N SER A 80 12.33 -7.64 -14.37
CA SER A 80 13.50 -7.07 -15.05
C SER A 80 14.03 -5.85 -14.32
N TRP A 81 13.15 -4.97 -13.88
CA TRP A 81 13.53 -3.76 -13.15
C TRP A 81 14.07 -4.08 -11.75
N LEU A 82 13.43 -5.01 -11.01
CA LEU A 82 13.90 -5.45 -9.69
C LEU A 82 15.26 -6.12 -9.78
N THR A 83 15.53 -6.90 -10.81
CA THR A 83 16.84 -7.54 -11.03
C THR A 83 17.96 -6.51 -11.07
N ILE A 84 17.72 -5.35 -11.67
CA ILE A 84 18.72 -4.30 -11.84
C ILE A 84 18.85 -3.43 -10.58
N TYR A 85 17.73 -3.00 -10.01
CA TYR A 85 17.72 -1.95 -8.97
C TYR A 85 17.48 -2.45 -7.56
N TYR A 86 16.84 -3.61 -7.40
CA TYR A 86 16.41 -4.18 -6.12
C TYR A 86 16.55 -5.71 -6.12
N SER A 87 17.70 -6.24 -6.56
CA SER A 87 17.96 -7.68 -6.65
C SER A 87 17.71 -8.42 -5.34
N TRP A 88 17.92 -7.77 -4.20
CA TRP A 88 17.62 -8.31 -2.88
C TRP A 88 16.10 -8.46 -2.61
N PHE A 89 15.26 -7.64 -3.25
CA PHE A 89 13.80 -7.68 -3.08
C PHE A 89 13.13 -8.68 -4.04
N LEU A 90 13.76 -9.00 -5.16
CA LEU A 90 13.22 -9.92 -6.15
C LEU A 90 12.80 -11.27 -5.57
N PRO A 91 13.60 -11.95 -4.71
CA PRO A 91 13.16 -13.20 -4.08
C PRO A 91 11.95 -13.02 -3.14
N ILE A 92 11.80 -11.85 -2.50
CA ILE A 92 10.65 -11.55 -1.65
C ILE A 92 9.40 -11.38 -2.52
N TYR A 93 9.51 -10.65 -3.62
CA TYR A 93 8.45 -10.43 -4.59
C TYR A 93 7.98 -11.75 -5.23
N GLU A 94 8.89 -12.61 -5.63
CA GLU A 94 8.56 -13.92 -6.22
C GLU A 94 7.92 -14.88 -5.21
N ASN A 95 8.30 -14.79 -3.95
CA ASN A 95 7.78 -15.66 -2.87
C ASN A 95 6.40 -15.24 -2.34
N TYR A 96 5.81 -14.14 -2.80
CA TYR A 96 4.43 -13.83 -2.45
C TYR A 96 3.47 -14.88 -3.01
N ARG A 97 2.54 -15.32 -2.18
CA ARG A 97 1.59 -16.36 -2.54
C ARG A 97 0.56 -15.91 -3.57
N TYR A 98 0.16 -14.62 -3.50
CA TYR A 98 -0.92 -14.04 -4.30
C TYR A 98 -0.45 -12.79 -5.05
N ASP A 99 -1.00 -12.59 -6.26
CA ASP A 99 -0.66 -11.44 -7.10
C ASP A 99 -0.99 -10.11 -6.44
N MET A 100 -2.09 -10.03 -5.67
CA MET A 100 -2.42 -8.82 -4.93
C MET A 100 -1.36 -8.44 -3.90
N GLN A 101 -0.68 -9.40 -3.26
CA GLN A 101 0.45 -9.10 -2.39
C GLN A 101 1.63 -8.51 -3.19
N ARG A 102 1.88 -9.03 -4.42
CA ARG A 102 2.91 -8.50 -5.33
C ARG A 102 2.59 -7.08 -5.74
N ILE A 103 1.34 -6.83 -6.14
CA ILE A 103 0.84 -5.51 -6.53
C ILE A 103 1.02 -4.52 -5.36
N ASP A 104 0.48 -4.83 -4.18
CA ASP A 104 0.54 -3.96 -3.01
C ASP A 104 1.98 -3.67 -2.56
N ALA A 105 2.83 -4.68 -2.54
CA ALA A 105 4.24 -4.50 -2.20
C ALA A 105 4.96 -3.58 -3.20
N MET A 106 4.67 -3.75 -4.50
CA MET A 106 5.30 -2.94 -5.55
C MET A 106 4.84 -1.48 -5.52
N LYS A 107 3.61 -1.18 -5.11
CA LYS A 107 3.16 0.21 -4.89
C LYS A 107 4.16 0.99 -4.03
N TYR A 108 4.60 0.40 -2.93
CA TYR A 108 5.53 1.04 -2.00
C TYR A 108 6.94 1.17 -2.56
N VAL A 109 7.42 0.16 -3.27
CA VAL A 109 8.76 0.18 -3.91
C VAL A 109 8.81 1.25 -5.00
N LEU A 110 7.78 1.35 -5.83
CA LEU A 110 7.68 2.34 -6.91
C LEU A 110 7.59 3.77 -6.35
N LEU A 111 6.73 4.00 -5.37
CA LEU A 111 6.60 5.31 -4.72
C LEU A 111 7.87 5.70 -3.97
N PHE A 112 8.59 4.75 -3.37
CA PHE A 112 9.90 5.02 -2.80
C PHE A 112 10.90 5.44 -3.86
N HIS A 113 11.04 4.64 -4.94
CA HIS A 113 12.09 4.85 -5.94
C HIS A 113 11.84 6.06 -6.85
N PHE A 114 10.63 6.17 -7.38
CA PHE A 114 10.27 7.20 -8.35
C PHE A 114 9.55 8.39 -7.72
N GLY A 115 8.83 8.18 -6.62
CA GLY A 115 7.80 9.11 -6.16
C GLY A 115 6.62 9.15 -7.15
N GLY A 116 5.88 10.24 -7.16
CA GLY A 116 4.74 10.40 -8.06
C GLY A 116 3.44 9.87 -7.46
N ILE A 117 2.52 9.43 -8.31
CA ILE A 117 1.22 8.92 -7.93
C ILE A 117 1.05 7.47 -8.40
N TYR A 118 0.58 6.61 -7.51
CA TYR A 118 0.06 5.29 -7.82
C TYR A 118 -1.47 5.33 -7.84
N ILE A 119 -2.07 4.67 -8.83
CA ILE A 119 -3.53 4.58 -9.00
C ILE A 119 -3.87 3.16 -9.39
N ASP A 120 -4.84 2.51 -8.69
CA ASP A 120 -5.34 1.19 -9.08
C ASP A 120 -6.01 1.24 -10.47
N LEU A 121 -5.93 0.14 -11.22
CA LEU A 121 -6.47 0.04 -12.58
C LEU A 121 -8.00 0.09 -12.67
N ASP A 122 -8.69 -0.15 -11.57
CA ASP A 122 -10.13 -0.05 -11.48
C ASP A 122 -10.64 1.39 -11.20
N LEU A 123 -9.72 2.36 -11.18
CA LEU A 123 -10.03 3.77 -10.96
C LEU A 123 -9.89 4.56 -12.26
N LYS A 124 -11.02 5.07 -12.74
CA LYS A 124 -11.11 5.99 -13.88
C LYS A 124 -10.86 7.41 -13.41
N CYS A 125 -9.95 8.13 -14.05
CA CYS A 125 -9.67 9.52 -13.77
C CYS A 125 -10.75 10.44 -14.37
N LYS A 126 -11.14 11.47 -13.62
CA LYS A 126 -12.13 12.51 -14.03
C LYS A 126 -11.58 13.93 -13.96
N ALA A 127 -10.43 14.11 -13.34
CA ALA A 127 -9.80 15.41 -13.18
C ALA A 127 -8.40 15.42 -13.79
N GLN A 128 -7.96 16.56 -14.30
CA GLN A 128 -6.60 16.80 -14.73
C GLN A 128 -5.69 17.06 -13.53
N ASP A 129 -4.40 16.73 -13.66
CA ASP A 129 -3.37 16.90 -12.62
C ASP A 129 -3.88 16.45 -11.23
N LEU A 130 -4.13 15.16 -11.08
CA LEU A 130 -4.71 14.58 -9.86
C LEU A 130 -3.93 14.96 -8.59
N ILE A 131 -2.60 15.07 -8.64
CA ILE A 131 -1.83 15.48 -7.46
C ILE A 131 -2.27 16.87 -7.01
N SER A 132 -2.34 17.83 -7.91
CA SER A 132 -2.82 19.18 -7.58
C SER A 132 -4.32 19.23 -7.28
N ALA A 133 -5.13 18.41 -7.99
CA ALA A 133 -6.58 18.35 -7.77
C ALA A 133 -6.98 17.77 -6.41
N MET A 134 -6.17 16.87 -5.86
CA MET A 134 -6.35 16.34 -4.50
C MET A 134 -6.05 17.36 -3.39
N LEU A 135 -5.33 18.43 -3.71
CA LEU A 135 -4.89 19.42 -2.72
C LEU A 135 -5.78 20.66 -2.74
N PRO A 136 -6.07 21.26 -1.57
CA PRO A 136 -6.66 22.59 -1.49
C PRO A 136 -5.67 23.62 -2.05
N LEU A 137 -6.19 24.77 -2.48
CA LEU A 137 -5.41 25.79 -3.20
C LEU A 137 -4.17 26.26 -2.43
N ASP A 138 -4.29 26.44 -1.13
CA ASP A 138 -3.21 26.89 -0.22
C ASP A 138 -2.06 25.86 -0.07
N LYS A 139 -2.28 24.61 -0.46
CA LYS A 139 -1.26 23.54 -0.39
C LYS A 139 -0.61 23.20 -1.72
N ARG A 140 -1.05 23.78 -2.83
CA ARG A 140 -0.52 23.44 -4.17
C ARG A 140 0.91 23.93 -4.39
N ASP A 141 1.24 25.08 -3.82
CA ASP A 141 2.60 25.62 -3.92
C ASP A 141 3.56 24.95 -2.94
N ASN A 142 3.03 24.50 -1.81
CA ASN A 142 3.78 23.76 -0.78
C ASN A 142 3.17 22.35 -0.61
N GLU A 143 3.40 21.51 -1.61
CA GLU A 143 2.87 20.13 -1.63
C GLU A 143 3.32 19.34 -0.41
N PRO A 144 2.42 18.58 0.24
CA PRO A 144 2.77 17.65 1.32
C PRO A 144 3.75 16.57 0.80
N ASP A 145 4.45 15.93 1.70
CA ASP A 145 5.40 14.89 1.30
C ASP A 145 4.69 13.62 0.82
N ILE A 146 3.53 13.34 1.43
CA ILE A 146 2.72 12.16 1.12
C ILE A 146 1.25 12.56 1.07
N ILE A 147 0.54 12.07 0.06
CA ILE A 147 -0.91 12.16 -0.08
C ILE A 147 -1.45 10.73 0.01
N LEU A 148 -2.37 10.50 0.95
CA LEU A 148 -3.04 9.22 1.13
C LEU A 148 -4.55 9.40 1.08
N HIS A 149 -5.24 8.35 0.67
CA HIS A 149 -6.66 8.19 0.85
C HIS A 149 -6.91 7.37 2.14
N MET A 150 -7.60 7.95 3.09
CA MET A 150 -7.98 7.23 4.32
C MET A 150 -9.27 6.44 4.08
N GLY A 151 -9.24 5.18 4.46
CA GLY A 151 -10.42 4.33 4.46
C GLY A 151 -11.52 4.84 5.40
N ALA A 152 -12.70 4.26 5.26
CA ALA A 152 -13.84 4.57 6.12
C ALA A 152 -13.43 4.48 7.60
N GLU A 153 -13.84 5.47 8.39
CA GLU A 153 -13.59 5.57 9.84
C GLU A 153 -12.14 5.89 10.27
N GLY A 154 -11.22 6.23 9.36
CA GLY A 154 -9.84 6.60 9.72
C GLY A 154 -8.99 5.46 10.30
N ILE A 155 -9.45 4.21 10.20
CA ILE A 155 -8.83 3.03 10.81
C ILE A 155 -7.87 2.32 9.84
N SER A 156 -7.96 2.60 8.53
CA SER A 156 -7.08 2.02 7.52
C SER A 156 -6.57 3.09 6.56
N ALA A 157 -5.38 2.88 6.02
CA ALA A 157 -4.90 3.63 4.87
C ALA A 157 -5.25 2.83 3.62
N ASN A 158 -6.07 3.37 2.73
CA ASN A 158 -6.33 2.73 1.45
C ASN A 158 -5.08 2.77 0.58
N THR A 159 -4.87 1.72 -0.20
CA THR A 159 -3.72 1.58 -1.11
C THR A 159 -4.09 1.80 -2.58
N ASP A 160 -5.34 2.14 -2.84
CA ASP A 160 -5.91 2.35 -4.18
C ASP A 160 -5.37 3.59 -4.90
N ILE A 161 -5.12 4.66 -4.15
CA ILE A 161 -4.48 5.88 -4.64
C ILE A 161 -3.56 6.46 -3.57
N MET A 162 -2.31 6.68 -3.96
CA MET A 162 -1.27 7.23 -3.08
C MET A 162 -0.32 8.10 -3.89
N ALA A 163 0.11 9.24 -3.34
CA ALA A 163 1.16 10.03 -3.95
C ALA A 163 2.26 10.37 -2.94
N ALA A 164 3.51 10.47 -3.40
CA ALA A 164 4.64 10.73 -2.54
C ALA A 164 5.81 11.41 -3.24
N LYS A 165 6.58 12.14 -2.47
CA LYS A 165 7.90 12.60 -2.85
C LYS A 165 8.87 11.42 -2.95
N ARG A 166 9.79 11.49 -3.91
CA ARG A 166 10.79 10.44 -4.15
C ARG A 166 11.70 10.24 -2.95
N PHE A 167 12.04 8.98 -2.65
CA PHE A 167 12.92 8.54 -1.56
C PHE A 167 12.41 8.94 -0.16
N HIS A 168 11.10 9.08 0.00
CA HIS A 168 10.53 9.45 1.28
C HIS A 168 10.73 8.34 2.34
N PRO A 169 11.15 8.69 3.57
CA PRO A 169 11.47 7.71 4.64
C PRO A 169 10.32 6.79 5.01
N PHE A 170 9.08 7.24 4.92
CA PHE A 170 7.90 6.42 5.16
C PHE A 170 7.84 5.18 4.26
N PHE A 171 8.02 5.36 2.96
CA PHE A 171 8.04 4.23 2.03
C PHE A 171 9.31 3.39 2.14
N LYS A 172 10.45 3.99 2.55
CA LYS A 172 11.64 3.22 2.94
C LYS A 172 11.32 2.25 4.08
N LEU A 173 10.63 2.75 5.12
CA LEU A 173 10.19 1.93 6.25
C LEU A 173 9.24 0.82 5.81
N ALA A 174 8.23 1.14 4.97
CA ALA A 174 7.31 0.14 4.43
C ALA A 174 8.05 -0.97 3.69
N VAL A 175 8.91 -0.62 2.73
CA VAL A 175 9.69 -1.59 1.94
C VAL A 175 10.58 -2.46 2.81
N SER A 176 11.23 -1.91 3.84
CA SER A 176 12.10 -2.66 4.75
C SER A 176 11.36 -3.74 5.56
N GLN A 177 10.06 -3.56 5.82
CA GLN A 177 9.26 -4.48 6.63
C GLN A 177 8.52 -5.55 5.81
N LEU A 178 8.44 -5.42 4.48
CA LEU A 178 7.70 -6.34 3.60
C LEU A 178 8.14 -7.79 3.77
N LYS A 179 9.45 -8.05 3.89
CA LYS A 179 9.97 -9.41 4.10
C LYS A 179 9.43 -10.05 5.38
N ALA A 180 9.45 -9.32 6.48
CA ALA A 180 8.98 -9.83 7.77
C ALA A 180 7.45 -9.99 7.82
N ALA A 181 6.74 -9.14 7.07
CA ALA A 181 5.28 -9.16 6.96
C ALA A 181 4.76 -10.24 6.00
N ASN A 182 5.59 -10.77 5.09
CA ASN A 182 5.18 -11.82 4.15
C ASN A 182 4.94 -13.15 4.88
N ARG A 183 3.78 -13.26 5.50
CA ARG A 183 3.33 -14.44 6.25
C ARG A 183 1.98 -14.89 5.72
N TRP A 184 1.72 -16.18 5.81
CA TRP A 184 0.41 -16.75 5.50
C TRP A 184 -0.50 -16.70 6.72
N PHE A 185 -1.71 -16.11 6.55
CA PHE A 185 -2.71 -15.94 7.60
C PHE A 185 -3.93 -16.86 7.40
N TYR A 186 -3.76 -18.01 6.75
CA TYR A 186 -4.76 -19.05 6.48
C TYR A 186 -5.89 -18.63 5.55
N LEU A 187 -6.36 -17.39 5.60
CA LEU A 187 -7.39 -16.84 4.73
C LEU A 187 -6.75 -15.96 3.64
N TYR A 188 -7.28 -16.02 2.44
CA TYR A 188 -6.81 -15.27 1.28
C TYR A 188 -6.79 -13.77 1.56
N HIS A 189 -7.96 -13.22 1.96
CA HIS A 189 -8.12 -11.80 2.24
C HIS A 189 -7.21 -11.31 3.37
N LEU A 190 -7.19 -12.03 4.51
CA LEU A 190 -6.34 -11.67 5.63
C LEU A 190 -4.85 -11.71 5.28
N THR A 191 -4.43 -12.69 4.46
CA THR A 191 -3.04 -12.77 4.02
C THR A 191 -2.64 -11.54 3.22
N ILE A 192 -3.48 -11.06 2.30
CA ILE A 192 -3.21 -9.88 1.50
C ILE A 192 -3.14 -8.62 2.38
N ILE A 193 -4.21 -8.33 3.13
CA ILE A 193 -4.31 -7.06 3.86
C ILE A 193 -3.25 -6.91 4.96
N LEU A 194 -2.83 -8.01 5.60
CA LEU A 194 -1.86 -8.00 6.70
C LEU A 194 -0.40 -8.06 6.23
N SER A 195 -0.12 -8.64 5.06
CA SER A 195 1.25 -8.83 4.59
C SER A 195 1.79 -7.69 3.74
N ALA A 196 0.94 -7.05 2.93
CA ALA A 196 1.34 -5.95 2.06
C ALA A 196 0.23 -4.92 1.82
N GLY A 197 -1.04 -5.24 2.14
CA GLY A 197 -2.20 -4.42 1.84
C GLY A 197 -2.47 -3.29 2.83
N PRO A 198 -3.72 -2.81 2.89
CA PRO A 198 -4.12 -1.62 3.66
C PRO A 198 -3.78 -1.69 5.15
N THR A 199 -4.00 -2.83 5.80
CA THR A 199 -3.71 -3.00 7.24
C THR A 199 -2.21 -2.97 7.52
N PHE A 200 -1.39 -3.58 6.64
CA PHE A 200 0.06 -3.46 6.70
C PHE A 200 0.49 -1.99 6.62
N LEU A 201 0.03 -1.25 5.60
CA LEU A 201 0.39 0.15 5.42
C LEU A 201 -0.02 1.01 6.62
N TYR A 202 -1.21 0.75 7.19
CA TYR A 202 -1.66 1.43 8.40
C TYR A 202 -0.75 1.11 9.61
N GLY A 203 -0.26 -0.12 9.73
CA GLY A 203 0.74 -0.50 10.72
C GLY A 203 2.04 0.30 10.58
N ILE A 204 2.53 0.49 9.36
CA ILE A 204 3.68 1.35 9.05
C ILE A 204 3.39 2.80 9.41
N TYR A 205 2.22 3.32 9.02
CA TYR A 205 1.78 4.66 9.38
C TYR A 205 1.78 4.87 10.91
N ARG A 206 1.28 3.90 11.67
CA ARG A 206 1.27 3.97 13.15
C ARG A 206 2.68 4.09 13.73
N GLN A 207 3.65 3.40 13.17
CA GLN A 207 5.05 3.39 13.61
C GLN A 207 5.80 4.65 13.17
N PHE A 208 5.41 5.28 12.07
CA PHE A 208 6.11 6.44 11.52
C PHE A 208 5.88 7.67 12.41
N PRO A 209 6.94 8.33 12.93
CA PRO A 209 6.80 9.34 13.98
C PRO A 209 6.23 10.68 13.49
N PHE A 210 6.46 11.04 12.22
CA PHE A 210 6.14 12.36 11.67
C PHE A 210 4.81 12.35 10.94
N LYS A 211 3.70 12.74 11.62
CA LYS A 211 2.36 12.73 11.04
C LYS A 211 2.04 13.96 10.20
N ASN A 212 2.77 15.04 10.40
CA ASN A 212 2.59 16.33 9.70
C ASN A 212 2.99 16.32 8.23
N VAL A 213 3.70 15.28 7.77
CA VAL A 213 4.10 15.10 6.35
C VAL A 213 2.98 14.56 5.48
N PHE A 214 1.89 14.09 6.09
CA PHE A 214 0.77 13.48 5.38
C PHE A 214 -0.35 14.48 5.13
N TYR A 215 -0.94 14.36 3.95
CA TYR A 215 -2.24 14.94 3.63
C TYR A 215 -3.23 13.83 3.28
N TYR A 216 -4.42 13.93 3.83
CA TYR A 216 -5.48 12.93 3.64
C TYR A 216 -6.58 13.50 2.76
N VAL A 217 -6.80 12.83 1.62
CA VAL A 217 -7.85 13.21 0.68
C VAL A 217 -9.20 12.70 1.21
N PRO A 218 -10.21 13.57 1.36
CA PRO A 218 -11.53 13.14 1.75
C PRO A 218 -12.21 12.27 0.68
N ASN A 219 -12.93 11.22 1.08
CA ASN A 219 -13.69 10.34 0.18
C ASN A 219 -14.65 11.11 -0.73
N SER A 220 -15.34 12.11 -0.19
CA SER A 220 -16.29 12.94 -0.93
C SER A 220 -15.65 13.75 -2.05
N LEU A 221 -14.39 14.16 -1.88
CA LEU A 221 -13.63 14.80 -2.94
C LEU A 221 -13.14 13.76 -3.95
N LEU A 222 -12.52 12.69 -3.47
CA LEU A 222 -11.87 11.69 -4.30
C LEU A 222 -12.89 11.00 -5.21
N PHE A 223 -13.83 10.23 -4.66
CA PHE A 223 -14.82 9.46 -5.43
C PHE A 223 -15.96 10.29 -5.98
N GLY A 224 -16.25 11.45 -5.41
CA GLY A 224 -17.29 12.32 -5.92
C GLY A 224 -16.88 13.12 -7.17
N LYS A 225 -15.61 13.53 -7.25
CA LYS A 225 -15.17 14.53 -8.25
C LYS A 225 -13.94 14.12 -9.06
N LEU A 226 -12.98 13.41 -8.46
CA LEU A 226 -11.66 13.22 -9.06
C LEU A 226 -11.50 11.90 -9.78
N ILE A 227 -12.12 10.84 -9.24
CA ILE A 227 -12.06 9.47 -9.77
C ILE A 227 -13.43 8.80 -9.73
N GLU A 228 -13.55 7.70 -10.47
CA GLU A 228 -14.71 6.81 -10.52
C GLU A 228 -14.24 5.36 -10.47
N CYS A 229 -14.82 4.55 -9.58
CA CYS A 229 -14.53 3.13 -9.53
C CYS A 229 -15.34 2.39 -10.63
N VAL A 230 -14.65 1.66 -11.50
CA VAL A 230 -15.27 0.89 -12.60
C VAL A 230 -15.54 -0.57 -12.23
N GLY A 231 -15.46 -0.89 -10.94
CA GLY A 231 -15.67 -2.24 -10.41
C GLY A 231 -14.39 -3.07 -10.39
N GLY A 232 -13.72 -3.09 -9.26
CA GLY A 232 -12.39 -3.69 -9.05
C GLY A 232 -12.36 -4.90 -8.13
N GLU A 233 -13.45 -5.28 -7.50
CA GLU A 233 -13.50 -6.34 -6.48
C GLU A 233 -13.14 -7.76 -7.02
N THR A 234 -12.39 -7.84 -8.12
CA THR A 234 -11.98 -9.10 -8.78
C THR A 234 -11.12 -10.00 -7.90
N TRP A 235 -10.47 -9.44 -6.88
CA TRP A 235 -9.62 -10.17 -5.94
C TRP A 235 -10.36 -10.59 -4.66
N HIS A 236 -11.62 -10.22 -4.50
CA HIS A 236 -12.41 -10.62 -3.34
C HIS A 236 -12.77 -12.10 -3.44
N GLY A 237 -12.17 -12.93 -2.60
CA GLY A 237 -12.52 -14.35 -2.46
C GLY A 237 -13.79 -14.56 -1.66
N GLN A 238 -14.23 -15.81 -1.55
CA GLN A 238 -15.40 -16.19 -0.72
C GLN A 238 -15.21 -15.81 0.76
N ASP A 239 -13.99 -15.83 1.25
CA ASP A 239 -13.63 -15.42 2.61
C ASP A 239 -13.88 -13.92 2.85
N THR A 240 -13.69 -13.07 1.85
CA THR A 240 -14.00 -11.63 1.92
C THR A 240 -15.50 -11.40 2.17
N ILE A 241 -16.35 -12.13 1.43
CA ILE A 241 -17.81 -12.06 1.59
C ILE A 241 -18.20 -12.48 3.00
N LEU A 242 -17.59 -13.56 3.49
CA LEU A 242 -17.84 -14.06 4.83
C LEU A 242 -17.42 -13.05 5.90
N ILE A 243 -16.20 -12.52 5.82
CA ILE A 243 -15.66 -11.52 6.75
C ILE A 243 -16.52 -10.26 6.74
N SER A 244 -16.93 -9.77 5.56
CA SER A 244 -17.75 -8.57 5.44
C SER A 244 -19.13 -8.75 6.06
N ARG A 245 -19.75 -9.93 5.90
CA ARG A 245 -21.04 -10.27 6.57
C ARG A 245 -20.88 -10.30 8.09
N PHE A 246 -19.78 -10.88 8.60
CA PHE A 246 -19.49 -10.89 10.03
C PHE A 246 -19.26 -9.48 10.59
N MET A 247 -18.50 -8.64 9.88
CA MET A 247 -18.24 -7.26 10.33
C MET A 247 -19.48 -6.36 10.32
N LYS A 248 -20.38 -6.55 9.35
CA LYS A 248 -21.65 -5.78 9.27
C LYS A 248 -22.65 -6.17 10.37
N ASN A 249 -22.55 -7.37 10.93
CA ASN A 249 -23.45 -7.85 11.97
C ASN A 249 -22.84 -7.66 13.36
N LYS A 250 -23.14 -6.52 14.00
CA LYS A 250 -22.61 -6.14 15.33
C LYS A 250 -22.78 -7.23 16.41
N MET A 251 -23.84 -8.02 16.33
CA MET A 251 -24.10 -9.10 17.29
C MET A 251 -23.12 -10.25 17.13
N TRP A 252 -22.77 -10.62 15.89
CA TRP A 252 -21.79 -11.68 15.59
C TRP A 252 -20.35 -11.23 15.88
N SER A 253 -20.01 -9.96 15.66
CA SER A 253 -18.68 -9.44 15.96
C SER A 253 -18.38 -9.50 17.47
N SER A 254 -19.38 -9.17 18.31
CA SER A 254 -19.27 -9.30 19.78
C SER A 254 -19.14 -10.76 20.22
N PHE A 255 -19.91 -11.67 19.61
CA PHE A 255 -19.85 -13.10 19.93
C PHE A 255 -18.51 -13.72 19.54
N MET A 256 -17.95 -13.37 18.38
CA MET A 256 -16.64 -13.84 17.92
C MET A 256 -15.49 -13.27 18.77
N ALA A 257 -15.58 -12.00 19.18
CA ALA A 257 -14.62 -11.42 20.11
C ALA A 257 -14.61 -12.16 21.46
N PHE A 258 -15.80 -12.50 21.98
CA PHE A 258 -15.94 -13.28 23.21
C PHE A 258 -15.41 -14.71 23.06
N ALA A 259 -15.70 -15.40 21.95
CA ALA A 259 -15.18 -16.72 21.64
C ALA A 259 -13.64 -16.71 21.51
N LEU A 260 -13.07 -15.70 20.85
CA LEU A 260 -11.63 -15.54 20.74
C LEU A 260 -10.96 -15.33 22.10
N ILE A 261 -11.57 -14.53 22.98
CA ILE A 261 -11.08 -14.33 24.36
C ILE A 261 -11.06 -15.66 25.11
N ILE A 262 -12.13 -16.47 25.00
CA ILE A 262 -12.19 -17.79 25.65
C ILE A 262 -11.08 -18.70 25.12
N ILE A 263 -10.87 -18.76 23.81
CA ILE A 263 -9.83 -19.57 23.18
C ILE A 263 -8.44 -19.13 23.68
N LEU A 264 -8.17 -17.83 23.71
CA LEU A 264 -6.91 -17.29 24.23
C LEU A 264 -6.70 -17.62 25.72
N CYS A 265 -7.76 -17.54 26.53
CA CYS A 265 -7.70 -17.95 27.94
C CYS A 265 -7.40 -19.44 28.11
N VAL A 266 -8.00 -20.30 27.27
CA VAL A 266 -7.73 -21.75 27.30
C VAL A 266 -6.28 -22.03 26.88
N ILE A 267 -5.82 -21.44 25.78
CA ILE A 267 -4.42 -21.57 25.33
C ILE A 267 -3.46 -21.10 26.42
N PHE A 268 -3.73 -19.95 27.05
CA PHE A 268 -2.91 -19.44 28.13
C PHE A 268 -2.85 -20.39 29.32
N LYS A 269 -3.98 -21.00 29.71
CA LYS A 269 -4.02 -22.02 30.79
C LYS A 269 -3.22 -23.28 30.44
N ILE A 270 -3.30 -23.73 29.17
CA ILE A 270 -2.54 -24.91 28.69
C ILE A 270 -1.04 -24.60 28.72
N LEU A 271 -0.61 -23.46 28.19
CA LEU A 271 0.79 -23.03 28.18
C LEU A 271 1.33 -22.82 29.59
N LYS A 272 0.52 -22.26 30.50
CA LYS A 272 0.90 -22.13 31.92
C LYS A 272 1.10 -23.49 32.58
N LYS A 273 0.22 -24.48 32.31
CA LYS A 273 0.34 -25.84 32.86
C LYS A 273 1.54 -26.59 32.27
N ALA A 274 1.91 -26.34 31.01
CA ALA A 274 3.09 -26.93 30.38
C ALA A 274 4.43 -26.35 30.92
N ARG A 275 4.41 -25.14 31.49
CA ARG A 275 5.59 -24.46 32.03
C ARG A 275 5.93 -24.90 33.48
N TYR A 276 4.99 -25.60 34.17
CA TYR A 276 5.15 -26.10 35.54
C TYR A 276 5.23 -27.63 35.59
N ARG A 277 5.43 -28.29 34.47
CA ARG A 277 5.86 -29.67 34.32
C ARG A 277 7.29 -29.74 33.78
#